data_4d398a851e61d0632a7f7b83c3591cde
#
_entry.id   4d398a851e61d0632a7f7b83c3591cde
#
_cell.length_a   1.000
_cell.length_b   1.000
_cell.length_c   1.000
_cell.angle_alpha   90.00
_cell.angle_beta   90.00
_cell.angle_gamma   90.00
#
_symmetry.space_group_name_H-M   'P 1'
#
loop_
_entity.id
_entity.type
_entity.pdbx_description
1 polymer ?
#
loop_
_entity_poly.entity_id
_entity_poly.type
_entity_poly.pdbx_seq_one_letter_code
_entity_poly.pdbx_strand_id
1 'polypeptide(L)'
;MKYIVTVRGMLKGTPEQAKQIHNEIIAKTAGLSKSMGSVAHHPHLNVQNNKEFFSIDIWDNVENIQKLYSDPNLAAEFGKLFEAMPDIAIWSEAGWLEY
;
A
#
# COMPACT_ATOMS: atom_id res chain seq x y z
N MET A 1 -19.43 -2.61 1.90
CA MET A 1 -18.86 -1.36 1.36
C MET A 1 -17.39 -1.57 1.13
N LYS A 2 -16.86 -1.03 0.05
CA LYS A 2 -15.43 -1.13 -0.25
C LYS A 2 -14.74 0.18 0.05
N TYR A 3 -13.51 0.06 0.51
CA TYR A 3 -12.62 1.19 0.77
C TYR A 3 -11.37 1.03 -0.08
N ILE A 4 -10.72 2.15 -0.38
CA ILE A 4 -9.44 2.16 -1.09
C ILE A 4 -8.40 2.73 -0.15
N VAL A 5 -7.26 2.05 -0.05
CA VAL A 5 -6.06 2.59 0.61
C VAL A 5 -5.05 2.92 -0.47
N THR A 6 -4.56 4.14 -0.46
CA THR A 6 -3.46 4.54 -1.33
C THR A 6 -2.19 4.72 -0.52
N VAL A 7 -1.09 4.23 -1.06
CA VAL A 7 0.24 4.38 -0.47
C VAL A 7 1.15 4.99 -1.53
N ARG A 8 1.72 6.16 -1.25
CA ARG A 8 2.58 6.88 -2.18
C ARG A 8 3.89 7.25 -1.50
N GLY A 9 5.00 6.96 -2.15
CA GLY A 9 6.31 7.29 -1.59
C GLY A 9 7.45 7.10 -2.57
N MET A 10 8.62 7.61 -2.19
CA MET A 10 9.85 7.48 -2.98
C MET A 10 10.60 6.23 -2.55
N LEU A 11 10.95 5.39 -3.51
CA LEU A 11 11.63 4.12 -3.29
C LEU A 11 13.12 4.32 -3.00
N LYS A 12 13.65 3.48 -2.12
CA LYS A 12 15.11 3.35 -1.90
C LYS A 12 15.74 2.53 -3.02
N GLY A 13 16.97 2.89 -3.37
CA GLY A 13 17.78 2.10 -4.28
C GLY A 13 17.26 2.10 -5.72
N THR A 14 17.58 1.05 -6.44
CA THR A 14 17.14 0.89 -7.83
C THR A 14 15.71 0.33 -7.88
N PRO A 15 14.98 0.50 -9.01
CA PRO A 15 13.66 -0.12 -9.17
C PRO A 15 13.67 -1.63 -8.99
N GLU A 16 14.73 -2.32 -9.43
CA GLU A 16 14.83 -3.77 -9.27
C GLU A 16 15.00 -4.19 -7.81
N GLN A 17 15.82 -3.44 -7.06
CA GLN A 17 15.97 -3.68 -5.61
C GLN A 17 14.65 -3.43 -4.87
N ALA A 18 13.95 -2.35 -5.21
CA ALA A 18 12.66 -2.01 -4.63
C ALA A 18 11.61 -3.09 -4.92
N LYS A 19 11.56 -3.59 -6.15
CA LYS A 19 10.67 -4.69 -6.55
C LYS A 19 10.89 -5.93 -5.69
N GLN A 20 12.14 -6.33 -5.49
CA GLN A 20 12.48 -7.49 -4.69
C GLN A 20 12.04 -7.31 -3.24
N ILE A 21 12.35 -6.16 -2.64
CA ILE A 21 11.97 -5.85 -1.25
C ILE A 21 10.43 -5.83 -1.11
N HIS A 22 9.75 -5.17 -2.02
CA HIS A 22 8.28 -5.13 -2.04
C HIS A 22 7.68 -6.53 -2.08
N ASN A 23 8.16 -7.37 -2.98
CA ASN A 23 7.61 -8.71 -3.15
C ASN A 23 7.87 -9.59 -1.92
N GLU A 24 9.01 -9.41 -1.25
CA GLU A 24 9.29 -10.08 0.02
C GLU A 24 8.33 -9.63 1.13
N ILE A 25 8.06 -8.32 1.22
CA ILE A 25 7.10 -7.77 2.18
C ILE A 25 5.71 -8.36 1.93
N ILE A 26 5.25 -8.36 0.69
CA ILE A 26 3.94 -8.90 0.32
C ILE A 26 3.85 -10.40 0.65
N ALA A 27 4.90 -11.16 0.37
CA ALA A 27 4.93 -12.58 0.70
C ALA A 27 4.77 -12.83 2.21
N LYS A 28 5.31 -11.95 3.06
CA LYS A 28 5.19 -12.04 4.52
C LYS A 28 3.83 -11.57 5.04
N THR A 29 3.23 -10.56 4.40
CA THR A 29 2.09 -9.82 4.98
C THR A 29 0.76 -10.13 4.33
N ALA A 30 0.73 -10.70 3.13
CA ALA A 30 -0.51 -10.93 2.37
C ALA A 30 -1.52 -11.79 3.12
N GLY A 31 -1.07 -12.85 3.79
CA GLY A 31 -1.96 -13.72 4.55
C GLY A 31 -2.70 -12.98 5.66
N LEU A 32 -1.98 -12.19 6.44
CA LEU A 32 -2.58 -11.38 7.50
C LEU A 32 -3.51 -10.33 6.91
N SER A 33 -3.05 -9.57 5.91
CA SER A 33 -3.85 -8.53 5.28
C SER A 33 -5.17 -9.07 4.73
N LYS A 34 -5.13 -10.21 4.03
CA LYS A 34 -6.34 -10.86 3.50
C LYS A 34 -7.29 -11.28 4.61
N SER A 35 -6.76 -11.82 5.72
CA SER A 35 -7.59 -12.21 6.86
C SER A 35 -8.26 -11.01 7.54
N MET A 36 -7.71 -9.80 7.38
CA MET A 36 -8.24 -8.57 7.94
C MET A 36 -9.20 -7.82 7.01
N GLY A 37 -9.35 -8.28 5.76
CA GLY A 37 -10.28 -7.68 4.81
C GLY A 37 -9.65 -7.05 3.58
N SER A 38 -8.35 -7.26 3.34
CA SER A 38 -7.72 -6.85 2.08
C SER A 38 -8.21 -7.73 0.93
N VAL A 39 -8.75 -7.10 -0.10
CA VAL A 39 -9.32 -7.80 -1.27
C VAL A 39 -8.32 -7.81 -2.42
N ALA A 40 -7.58 -6.72 -2.62
CA ALA A 40 -6.65 -6.59 -3.74
C ALA A 40 -5.54 -5.58 -3.41
N HIS A 41 -4.40 -5.75 -4.06
CA HIS A 41 -3.23 -4.88 -3.93
C HIS A 41 -2.64 -4.66 -5.32
N HIS A 42 -2.59 -3.41 -5.77
CA HIS A 42 -2.12 -3.04 -7.10
C HIS A 42 -1.00 -2.00 -7.02
N PRO A 43 0.27 -2.43 -7.07
CA PRO A 43 1.40 -1.50 -7.08
C PRO A 43 1.61 -0.88 -8.46
N HIS A 44 2.01 0.39 -8.48
CA HIS A 44 2.29 1.16 -9.69
C HIS A 44 3.55 1.97 -9.51
N LEU A 45 4.20 2.30 -10.62
CA LEU A 45 5.28 3.27 -10.66
C LEU A 45 4.87 4.46 -11.52
N ASN A 46 5.33 5.65 -11.15
CA ASN A 46 5.10 6.84 -11.96
C ASN A 46 5.81 6.68 -13.31
N VAL A 47 5.08 6.90 -14.40
CA VAL A 47 5.61 6.75 -15.78
C VAL A 47 6.80 7.68 -16.03
N GLN A 48 6.81 8.86 -15.40
CA GLN A 48 7.87 9.87 -15.58
C GLN A 48 8.97 9.78 -14.53
N ASN A 49 8.77 8.99 -13.46
CA ASN A 49 9.74 8.82 -12.39
C ASN A 49 9.54 7.45 -11.75
N ASN A 50 10.32 6.47 -12.18
CA ASN A 50 10.20 5.08 -11.73
C ASN A 50 10.68 4.85 -10.28
N LYS A 51 11.08 5.88 -9.57
CA LYS A 51 11.33 5.84 -8.13
C LYS A 51 10.11 6.24 -7.31
N GLU A 52 9.08 6.77 -7.94
CA GLU A 52 7.84 7.10 -7.25
C GLU A 52 6.85 5.95 -7.35
N PHE A 53 6.54 5.39 -6.17
CA PHE A 53 5.63 4.26 -6.02
C PHE A 53 4.24 4.75 -5.62
N PHE A 54 3.20 4.07 -6.13
CA PHE A 54 1.82 4.33 -5.76
C PHE A 54 1.04 3.01 -5.79
N SER A 55 0.51 2.58 -4.65
CA SER A 55 -0.37 1.41 -4.63
C SER A 55 -1.82 1.81 -4.40
N ILE A 56 -2.70 1.03 -5.01
CA ILE A 56 -4.15 1.08 -4.78
C ILE A 56 -4.53 -0.26 -4.19
N ASP A 57 -4.99 -0.24 -2.94
CA ASP A 57 -5.38 -1.44 -2.22
C ASP A 57 -6.88 -1.38 -1.93
N ILE A 58 -7.58 -2.46 -2.21
CA ILE A 58 -9.03 -2.55 -1.98
C ILE A 58 -9.29 -3.34 -0.70
N TRP A 59 -10.13 -2.78 0.16
CA TRP A 59 -10.47 -3.35 1.47
C TRP A 59 -11.98 -3.36 1.69
N ASP A 60 -12.45 -4.29 2.53
CA ASP A 60 -13.86 -4.36 2.92
C ASP A 60 -14.11 -3.97 4.40
N ASN A 61 -13.06 -3.62 5.15
CA ASN A 61 -13.19 -3.29 6.57
C ASN A 61 -12.29 -2.11 6.94
N VAL A 62 -12.90 -0.95 7.21
CA VAL A 62 -12.16 0.29 7.51
C VAL A 62 -11.44 0.23 8.87
N GLU A 63 -12.03 -0.42 9.86
CA GLU A 63 -11.43 -0.52 11.19
C GLU A 63 -10.14 -1.33 11.15
N ASN A 64 -10.12 -2.40 10.37
CA ASN A 64 -8.94 -3.22 10.17
C ASN A 64 -7.84 -2.51 9.37
N ILE A 65 -8.21 -1.63 8.43
CA ILE A 65 -7.24 -0.76 7.76
C ILE A 65 -6.47 0.06 8.80
N GLN A 66 -7.20 0.73 9.69
CA GLN A 66 -6.59 1.57 10.73
C GLN A 66 -5.69 0.77 11.66
N LYS A 67 -6.10 -0.43 12.03
CA LYS A 67 -5.30 -1.34 12.87
C LYS A 67 -4.01 -1.75 12.17
N LEU A 68 -4.08 -2.16 10.91
CA LEU A 68 -2.90 -2.63 10.17
C LEU A 68 -1.89 -1.50 9.98
N TYR A 69 -2.35 -0.33 9.53
CA TYR A 69 -1.45 0.78 9.23
C TYR A 69 -0.96 1.52 10.48
N SER A 70 -1.49 1.20 11.65
CA SER A 70 -0.96 1.66 12.94
C SER A 70 0.06 0.68 13.54
N ASP A 71 0.27 -0.47 12.93
CA ASP A 71 1.17 -1.49 13.45
C ASP A 71 2.64 -1.07 13.25
N PRO A 72 3.45 -1.00 14.33
CA PRO A 72 4.87 -0.66 14.21
C PRO A 72 5.67 -1.63 13.32
N ASN A 73 5.24 -2.88 13.21
CA ASN A 73 5.90 -3.87 12.34
C ASN A 73 5.73 -3.51 10.88
N LEU A 74 4.56 -3.01 10.48
CA LEU A 74 4.34 -2.53 9.12
C LEU A 74 5.16 -1.27 8.84
N ALA A 75 5.24 -0.35 9.78
CA ALA A 75 6.07 0.85 9.65
C ALA A 75 7.55 0.47 9.43
N ALA A 76 8.04 -0.55 10.13
CA ALA A 76 9.40 -1.05 9.94
C ALA A 76 9.61 -1.62 8.52
N GLU A 77 8.62 -2.33 7.98
CA GLU A 77 8.69 -2.83 6.60
C GLU A 77 8.71 -1.68 5.58
N PHE A 78 7.89 -0.64 5.78
CA PHE A 78 7.93 0.56 4.94
C PHE A 78 9.30 1.24 4.96
N GLY A 79 9.97 1.25 6.09
CA GLY A 79 11.32 1.79 6.23
C GLY A 79 12.37 1.07 5.40
N LYS A 80 12.14 -0.18 5.04
CA LYS A 80 13.02 -0.93 4.13
C LYS A 80 12.82 -0.54 2.67
N LEU A 81 11.61 -0.10 2.31
CA LEU A 81 11.21 0.15 0.93
C LEU A 81 11.29 1.62 0.52
N PHE A 82 10.94 2.54 1.43
CA PHE A 82 10.81 3.96 1.14
C PHE A 82 11.91 4.80 1.78
N GLU A 83 12.31 5.90 1.11
CA GLU A 83 13.28 6.86 1.64
C GLU A 83 12.79 7.59 2.89
N ALA A 84 11.47 7.83 2.95
CA ALA A 84 10.77 8.41 4.10
C ALA A 84 9.44 7.70 4.25
N MET A 85 8.72 7.89 5.35
CA MET A 85 7.41 7.31 5.54
C MET A 85 6.49 7.71 4.37
N PRO A 86 5.81 6.75 3.73
CA PRO A 86 4.93 7.06 2.61
C PRO A 86 3.67 7.80 3.07
N ASP A 87 3.05 8.51 2.12
CA ASP A 87 1.73 9.09 2.32
C ASP A 87 0.68 7.98 2.19
N ILE A 88 -0.13 7.82 3.22
CA ILE A 88 -1.19 6.81 3.27
C ILE A 88 -2.53 7.53 3.42
N ALA A 89 -3.49 7.18 2.56
CA ALA A 89 -4.83 7.75 2.62
C ALA A 89 -5.87 6.64 2.45
N ILE A 90 -7.01 6.85 3.10
CA ILE A 90 -8.15 5.93 3.06
C ILE A 90 -9.30 6.66 2.38
N TRP A 91 -9.92 6.01 1.40
CA TRP A 91 -10.94 6.59 0.54
C TRP A 91 -12.19 5.72 0.55
N SER A 92 -13.36 6.35 0.51
CA SER A 92 -14.62 5.69 0.25
C SER A 92 -15.25 6.24 -1.02
N GLU A 93 -16.21 5.52 -1.60
CA GLU A 93 -16.95 6.02 -2.76
C GLU A 93 -17.68 7.31 -2.41
N ALA A 94 -17.65 8.29 -3.32
CA ALA A 94 -18.33 9.57 -3.11
C ALA A 94 -19.83 9.48 -3.31
N GLY A 95 -20.31 8.51 -4.08
CA GLY A 95 -21.70 8.41 -4.46
C GLY A 95 -22.14 9.42 -5.54
N TRP A 96 -21.15 10.07 -6.18
CA TRP A 96 -21.40 11.03 -7.26
C TRP A 96 -21.52 10.30 -8.59
N LEU A 97 -21.97 11.02 -9.62
CA LEU A 97 -22.09 10.44 -10.95
C LEU A 97 -20.74 9.96 -11.48
N GLU A 98 -20.73 8.73 -11.99
CA GLU A 98 -19.54 8.11 -12.57
C GLU A 98 -19.78 7.74 -14.04
N TYR A 99 -18.70 7.52 -14.79
CA TYR A 99 -18.81 7.05 -16.18
C TYR A 99 -17.70 6.08 -16.54
#